data_4a73375489fa464bcc75c903e1cc1a1b
#
_entry.id   4a73375489fa464bcc75c903e1cc1a1b
#
_cell.length_a   1.000
_cell.length_b   1.000
_cell.length_c   1.000
_cell.angle_alpha   90.00
_cell.angle_beta   90.00
_cell.angle_gamma   90.00
#
_symmetry.space_group_name_H-M   'P 1'
#
loop_
_entity.id
_entity.type
_entity.pdbx_description
1 polymer ?
#
loop_
_entity_poly.entity_id
_entity_poly.type
_entity_poly.pdbx_seq_one_letter_code
_entity_poly.pdbx_strand_id
1 'polypeptide(L)'
;MRPHVQLNALILDEAHCLTQWGDSFRPTYRRLGPVRSTLLKHRPAGTRIAIAAFTATADSYTQETLCKVLRLQSPQVVRLNPYRNNLQLQIQTVWSPRGRKNALLKFVQQQGNQSGLIYARTRRGTEALTQWFRQKGYVVKAYHGGLVAAQRRLIESEWINNDCQFVVCTSAFGMGINKPDCRFVAHYEVPNLISEYVQEVGRGGRDGKSATALALVSEPTGLFSPEDKQRWRFFEQKAQLMERSAIQLIQQIPPKGSIDEVVAHFIEGAQALALLHRNVQLYWRDPFTYELQKNRKIKPFKPVSASEIMRRYLFTKQCRWQFLLSEFGFEREARKMRCGTCDRCVQSRKR
;
A
#
# COMPACT_ATOMS: atom_id res chain seq x y z
N MET A 1 -38.24 -23.46 -4.89
CA MET A 1 -37.68 -22.93 -3.62
C MET A 1 -36.24 -22.52 -3.88
N ARG A 2 -35.88 -21.26 -3.75
CA ARG A 2 -34.46 -20.87 -3.80
C ARG A 2 -33.80 -21.37 -2.51
N PRO A 3 -32.60 -22.01 -2.56
CA PRO A 3 -31.91 -22.42 -1.36
C PRO A 3 -31.67 -21.18 -0.49
N HIS A 4 -32.05 -21.23 0.78
CA HIS A 4 -31.78 -20.15 1.72
C HIS A 4 -30.28 -20.09 1.98
N VAL A 5 -29.59 -19.14 1.34
CA VAL A 5 -28.18 -18.87 1.61
C VAL A 5 -28.06 -18.34 3.05
N GLN A 6 -27.42 -19.10 3.92
CA GLN A 6 -27.08 -18.63 5.27
C GLN A 6 -25.71 -17.97 5.24
N LEU A 7 -25.68 -16.66 5.51
CA LEU A 7 -24.44 -15.91 5.65
C LEU A 7 -24.02 -15.94 7.13
N ASN A 8 -22.95 -16.65 7.45
CA ASN A 8 -22.47 -16.84 8.83
C ASN A 8 -21.20 -16.04 9.15
N ALA A 9 -20.48 -15.58 8.11
CA ALA A 9 -19.27 -14.78 8.29
C ALA A 9 -19.06 -13.78 7.15
N LEU A 10 -18.37 -12.68 7.47
CA LEU A 10 -17.81 -11.72 6.53
C LEU A 10 -16.28 -11.80 6.65
N ILE A 11 -15.62 -12.13 5.56
CA ILE A 11 -14.18 -12.21 5.48
C ILE A 11 -13.67 -11.03 4.65
N LEU A 12 -12.86 -10.17 5.28
CA LEU A 12 -12.27 -9.01 4.63
C LEU A 12 -10.77 -9.28 4.41
N ASP A 13 -10.38 -9.43 3.16
CA ASP A 13 -8.98 -9.45 2.78
C ASP A 13 -8.49 -8.02 2.50
N GLU A 14 -7.16 -7.80 2.62
CA GLU A 14 -6.53 -6.48 2.49
C GLU A 14 -7.25 -5.40 3.33
N ALA A 15 -7.58 -5.74 4.57
CA ALA A 15 -8.38 -4.89 5.46
C ALA A 15 -7.71 -3.52 5.76
N HIS A 16 -6.39 -3.36 5.54
CA HIS A 16 -5.70 -2.08 5.61
C HIS A 16 -6.28 -1.02 4.65
N CYS A 17 -7.04 -1.43 3.63
CA CYS A 17 -7.80 -0.50 2.78
C CYS A 17 -8.85 0.33 3.55
N LEU A 18 -9.19 -0.05 4.78
CA LEU A 18 -10.03 0.76 5.68
C LEU A 18 -9.30 1.97 6.29
N THR A 19 -7.99 2.05 6.15
CA THR A 19 -7.16 3.14 6.65
C THR A 19 -6.87 4.20 5.59
N GLN A 20 -5.88 5.05 5.81
CA GLN A 20 -5.54 6.21 4.97
C GLN A 20 -5.36 5.91 3.48
N TRP A 21 -4.82 4.73 3.15
CA TRP A 21 -4.61 4.34 1.75
C TRP A 21 -5.94 4.08 1.02
N GLY A 22 -6.92 3.53 1.73
CA GLY A 22 -8.22 3.19 1.18
C GLY A 22 -9.09 4.40 0.81
N ASP A 23 -8.91 5.54 1.46
CA ASP A 23 -9.76 6.73 1.21
C ASP A 23 -9.68 7.20 -0.25
N SER A 24 -8.49 7.12 -0.87
CA SER A 24 -8.32 7.47 -2.29
C SER A 24 -8.51 6.30 -3.25
N PHE A 25 -8.20 5.06 -2.84
CA PHE A 25 -8.17 3.89 -3.70
C PHE A 25 -9.44 3.05 -3.61
N ARG A 26 -9.97 2.85 -2.39
CA ARG A 26 -11.19 2.06 -2.13
C ARG A 26 -12.08 2.72 -1.08
N PRO A 27 -12.65 3.90 -1.35
CA PRO A 27 -13.48 4.64 -0.40
C PRO A 27 -14.67 3.82 0.09
N THR A 28 -15.14 2.87 -0.72
CA THR A 28 -16.23 1.96 -0.38
C THR A 28 -15.96 1.04 0.79
N TYR A 29 -14.69 0.72 1.08
CA TYR A 29 -14.33 -0.15 2.21
C TYR A 29 -14.81 0.41 3.56
N ARG A 30 -14.84 1.74 3.72
CA ARG A 30 -15.34 2.36 4.97
C ARG A 30 -16.82 2.13 5.23
N ARG A 31 -17.57 1.72 4.21
CA ARG A 31 -18.99 1.37 4.30
C ARG A 31 -19.23 -0.07 4.79
N LEU A 32 -18.18 -0.88 4.93
CA LEU A 32 -18.28 -2.25 5.44
C LEU A 32 -18.63 -2.30 6.93
N GLY A 33 -18.37 -1.24 7.69
CA GLY A 33 -18.68 -1.17 9.11
C GLY A 33 -20.15 -1.50 9.46
N PRO A 34 -21.15 -0.87 8.85
CA PRO A 34 -22.55 -1.15 9.13
C PRO A 34 -23.12 -2.41 8.45
N VAL A 35 -22.39 -3.08 7.53
CA VAL A 35 -22.90 -4.25 6.78
C VAL A 35 -23.44 -5.32 7.71
N ARG A 36 -22.67 -5.73 8.73
CA ARG A 36 -23.10 -6.76 9.69
C ARG A 36 -24.40 -6.37 10.40
N SER A 37 -24.49 -5.15 10.92
CA SER A 37 -25.67 -4.70 11.65
C SER A 37 -26.90 -4.57 10.73
N THR A 38 -26.70 -4.16 9.49
CA THR A 38 -27.77 -4.10 8.48
C THR A 38 -28.28 -5.49 8.12
N LEU A 39 -27.39 -6.46 7.91
CA LEU A 39 -27.79 -7.85 7.62
C LEU A 39 -28.54 -8.49 8.81
N LEU A 40 -28.12 -8.23 10.03
CA LEU A 40 -28.75 -8.79 11.22
C LEU A 40 -30.16 -8.24 11.48
N LYS A 41 -30.50 -7.03 11.01
CA LYS A 41 -31.87 -6.49 11.10
C LYS A 41 -32.93 -7.34 10.40
N HIS A 42 -32.53 -8.10 9.39
CA HIS A 42 -33.41 -8.93 8.56
C HIS A 42 -33.25 -10.42 8.85
N ARG A 43 -32.71 -10.78 10.01
CA ARG A 43 -32.47 -12.15 10.44
C ARG A 43 -33.17 -12.46 11.76
N PRO A 44 -33.50 -13.73 12.04
CA PRO A 44 -34.06 -14.13 13.33
C PRO A 44 -33.19 -13.68 14.51
N ALA A 45 -33.84 -13.40 15.63
CA ALA A 45 -33.13 -13.07 16.89
C ALA A 45 -32.14 -14.18 17.24
N GLY A 46 -30.97 -13.79 17.74
CA GLY A 46 -29.90 -14.74 18.08
C GLY A 46 -28.95 -15.11 16.91
N THR A 47 -29.27 -14.69 15.68
CA THR A 47 -28.34 -14.91 14.55
C THR A 47 -27.01 -14.20 14.80
N ARG A 48 -25.89 -14.90 14.53
CA ARG A 48 -24.54 -14.35 14.63
C ARG A 48 -23.87 -14.33 13.26
N ILE A 49 -23.24 -13.23 12.93
CA ILE A 49 -22.37 -13.11 11.75
C ILE A 49 -20.97 -12.72 12.26
N ALA A 50 -20.01 -13.62 12.08
CA ALA A 50 -18.62 -13.35 12.43
C ALA A 50 -17.98 -12.36 11.44
N ILE A 51 -16.98 -11.61 11.89
CA ILE A 51 -16.12 -10.80 11.00
C ILE A 51 -14.68 -11.25 11.21
N ALA A 52 -14.01 -11.60 10.10
CA ALA A 52 -12.57 -11.81 10.07
C ALA A 52 -11.93 -10.78 9.12
N ALA A 53 -10.91 -10.08 9.60
CA ALA A 53 -10.19 -9.07 8.83
C ALA A 53 -8.72 -9.47 8.72
N PHE A 54 -8.24 -9.66 7.49
CA PHE A 54 -6.87 -10.06 7.18
C PHE A 54 -6.11 -8.92 6.54
N THR A 55 -4.87 -8.74 6.92
CA THR A 55 -3.95 -7.78 6.29
C THR A 55 -2.51 -8.18 6.55
N ALA A 56 -1.66 -8.01 5.54
CA ALA A 56 -0.22 -8.23 5.68
C ALA A 56 0.50 -7.06 6.38
N THR A 57 -0.13 -5.89 6.49
CA THR A 57 0.49 -4.65 6.95
C THR A 57 -0.46 -3.89 7.88
N ALA A 58 -0.43 -4.22 9.17
CA ALA A 58 -1.24 -3.55 10.18
C ALA A 58 -0.34 -2.97 11.28
N ASP A 59 -0.06 -1.67 11.18
CA ASP A 59 0.44 -0.89 12.31
C ASP A 59 -0.62 -0.72 13.40
N SER A 60 -0.26 -0.18 14.55
CA SER A 60 -1.18 0.01 15.67
C SER A 60 -2.38 0.90 15.31
N TYR A 61 -2.16 1.92 14.48
CA TYR A 61 -3.22 2.80 14.00
C TYR A 61 -4.20 2.06 13.08
N THR A 62 -3.69 1.23 12.18
CA THR A 62 -4.51 0.38 11.30
C THR A 62 -5.36 -0.59 12.10
N GLN A 63 -4.78 -1.26 13.11
CA GLN A 63 -5.52 -2.19 13.99
C GLN A 63 -6.66 -1.49 14.73
N GLU A 64 -6.39 -0.35 15.35
CA GLU A 64 -7.39 0.45 16.05
C GLU A 64 -8.51 0.91 15.09
N THR A 65 -8.14 1.37 13.91
CA THR A 65 -9.08 1.80 12.88
C THR A 65 -9.98 0.65 12.41
N LEU A 66 -9.40 -0.54 12.18
CA LEU A 66 -10.17 -1.75 11.84
C LEU A 66 -11.21 -2.09 12.91
N CYS A 67 -10.80 -2.13 14.18
CA CYS A 67 -11.71 -2.41 15.28
C CYS A 67 -12.86 -1.39 15.34
N LYS A 68 -12.57 -0.11 15.20
CA LYS A 68 -13.55 0.98 15.24
C LYS A 68 -14.50 0.94 14.06
N VAL A 69 -13.97 0.88 12.83
CA VAL A 69 -14.77 0.94 11.60
C VAL A 69 -15.65 -0.30 11.46
N LEU A 70 -15.12 -1.48 11.71
CA LEU A 70 -15.86 -2.74 11.61
C LEU A 70 -16.72 -3.03 12.87
N ARG A 71 -16.66 -2.16 13.87
CA ARG A 71 -17.39 -2.30 15.13
C ARG A 71 -17.15 -3.68 15.78
N LEU A 72 -15.87 -4.08 15.85
CA LEU A 72 -15.50 -5.34 16.45
C LEU A 72 -15.58 -5.23 17.98
N GLN A 73 -16.21 -6.21 18.59
CA GLN A 73 -16.34 -6.31 20.05
C GLN A 73 -15.36 -7.37 20.55
N SER A 74 -14.40 -6.98 21.38
CA SER A 74 -13.39 -7.87 21.96
C SER A 74 -12.76 -8.83 20.92
N PRO A 75 -12.20 -8.31 19.79
CA PRO A 75 -11.70 -9.18 18.74
C PRO A 75 -10.47 -9.96 19.21
N GLN A 76 -10.37 -11.21 18.78
CA GLN A 76 -9.11 -11.93 18.87
C GLN A 76 -8.14 -11.35 17.84
N VAL A 77 -6.98 -10.88 18.29
CA VAL A 77 -5.95 -10.30 17.43
C VAL A 77 -4.79 -11.28 17.33
N VAL A 78 -4.55 -11.79 16.11
CA VAL A 78 -3.40 -12.65 15.83
C VAL A 78 -2.39 -11.84 15.00
N ARG A 79 -1.15 -11.74 15.48
CA ARG A 79 -0.08 -10.97 14.84
C ARG A 79 1.12 -11.87 14.57
N LEU A 80 1.56 -11.90 13.33
CA LEU A 80 2.76 -12.59 12.92
C LEU A 80 3.87 -11.58 12.67
N ASN A 81 5.07 -11.88 13.19
CA ASN A 81 6.24 -11.02 12.96
C ASN A 81 6.58 -11.01 11.45
N PRO A 82 6.59 -9.83 10.79
CA PRO A 82 6.84 -9.73 9.35
C PRO A 82 8.32 -9.90 8.96
N TYR A 83 9.20 -10.08 9.91
CA TYR A 83 10.63 -10.24 9.63
C TYR A 83 10.92 -11.46 8.77
N ARG A 84 11.75 -11.22 7.74
CA ARG A 84 12.22 -12.27 6.83
C ARG A 84 13.76 -12.23 6.76
N ASN A 85 14.39 -13.25 7.32
CA ASN A 85 15.85 -13.35 7.39
C ASN A 85 16.52 -13.53 6.01
N ASN A 86 15.78 -14.07 5.04
CA ASN A 86 16.24 -14.29 3.66
C ASN A 86 16.08 -13.06 2.75
N LEU A 87 15.47 -11.96 3.22
CA LEU A 87 15.26 -10.75 2.43
C LEU A 87 16.22 -9.63 2.84
N GLN A 88 17.16 -9.31 1.96
CA GLN A 88 18.18 -8.27 2.17
C GLN A 88 17.64 -6.92 1.68
N LEU A 89 17.45 -5.97 2.59
CA LEU A 89 16.96 -4.63 2.28
C LEU A 89 18.11 -3.67 2.06
N GLN A 90 18.14 -3.03 0.90
CA GLN A 90 19.18 -2.07 0.50
C GLN A 90 18.54 -0.76 0.03
N ILE A 91 19.08 0.36 0.46
CA ILE A 91 18.71 1.68 -0.03
C ILE A 91 19.94 2.38 -0.55
N GLN A 92 19.86 2.83 -1.78
CA GLN A 92 20.95 3.54 -2.45
C GLN A 92 20.52 4.95 -2.82
N THR A 93 21.23 5.95 -2.32
CA THR A 93 21.05 7.34 -2.72
C THR A 93 21.64 7.57 -4.11
N VAL A 94 20.90 8.27 -4.96
CA VAL A 94 21.30 8.65 -6.32
C VAL A 94 21.28 10.17 -6.47
N TRP A 95 22.20 10.69 -7.26
CA TRP A 95 22.46 12.13 -7.38
C TRP A 95 21.96 12.72 -8.71
N SER A 96 21.52 11.88 -9.64
CA SER A 96 20.99 12.33 -10.93
C SER A 96 20.08 11.26 -11.55
N PRO A 97 19.19 11.65 -12.48
CA PRO A 97 18.37 10.69 -13.25
C PRO A 97 19.20 9.66 -14.02
N ARG A 98 20.32 10.08 -14.60
CA ARG A 98 21.27 9.17 -15.26
C ARG A 98 21.94 8.22 -14.26
N GLY A 99 22.36 8.75 -13.10
CA GLY A 99 22.91 7.96 -12.00
C GLY A 99 21.92 6.92 -11.49
N ARG A 100 20.63 7.25 -11.42
CA ARG A 100 19.56 6.31 -11.03
C ARG A 100 19.44 5.15 -12.00
N LYS A 101 19.42 5.42 -13.33
CA LYS A 101 19.39 4.38 -14.35
C LYS A 101 20.63 3.48 -14.28
N ASN A 102 21.81 4.08 -14.12
CA ASN A 102 23.07 3.34 -14.04
C ASN A 102 23.14 2.46 -12.78
N ALA A 103 22.67 2.97 -11.64
CA ALA A 103 22.60 2.20 -10.39
C ALA A 103 21.66 1.00 -10.54
N LEU A 104 20.50 1.20 -11.15
CA LEU A 104 19.56 0.12 -11.43
C LEU A 104 20.15 -0.93 -12.38
N LEU A 105 20.80 -0.49 -13.47
CA LEU A 105 21.44 -1.40 -14.43
C LEU A 105 22.51 -2.26 -13.74
N LYS A 106 23.41 -1.61 -12.97
CA LYS A 106 24.44 -2.32 -12.23
C LYS A 106 23.87 -3.34 -11.26
N PHE A 107 22.78 -2.98 -10.57
CA PHE A 107 22.06 -3.90 -9.69
C PHE A 107 21.49 -5.11 -10.44
N VAL A 108 20.81 -4.89 -11.57
CA VAL A 108 20.25 -5.97 -12.40
C VAL A 108 21.37 -6.87 -12.96
N GLN A 109 22.48 -6.30 -13.42
CA GLN A 109 23.66 -7.07 -13.87
C GLN A 109 24.21 -7.98 -12.77
N GLN A 110 24.25 -7.52 -11.52
CA GLN A 110 24.68 -8.31 -10.37
C GLN A 110 23.74 -9.47 -10.05
N GLN A 111 22.46 -9.40 -10.48
CA GLN A 111 21.52 -10.50 -10.30
C GLN A 111 21.68 -11.60 -11.38
N GLY A 112 22.47 -11.38 -12.42
CA GLY A 112 22.62 -12.34 -13.52
C GLY A 112 21.29 -12.64 -14.19
N ASN A 113 20.98 -13.90 -14.41
CA ASN A 113 19.72 -14.35 -15.03
C ASN A 113 18.58 -14.58 -14.02
N GLN A 114 18.69 -14.08 -12.81
CA GLN A 114 17.67 -14.28 -11.79
C GLN A 114 16.38 -13.51 -12.08
N SER A 115 15.25 -14.10 -11.71
CA SER A 115 13.93 -13.49 -11.89
C SER A 115 13.68 -12.38 -10.86
N GLY A 116 13.03 -11.29 -11.30
CA GLY A 116 12.76 -10.16 -10.42
C GLY A 116 11.63 -9.24 -10.85
N LEU A 117 11.48 -8.18 -10.06
CA LEU A 117 10.51 -7.09 -10.29
C LEU A 117 11.18 -5.73 -10.16
N ILE A 118 10.80 -4.79 -11.01
CA ILE A 118 11.22 -3.40 -10.93
C ILE A 118 9.99 -2.50 -10.86
N TYR A 119 9.83 -1.77 -9.75
CA TYR A 119 8.71 -0.88 -9.53
C TYR A 119 9.00 0.54 -10.01
N ALA A 120 8.12 1.05 -10.87
CA ALA A 120 7.98 2.46 -11.24
C ALA A 120 6.58 2.96 -10.84
N ARG A 121 6.41 4.29 -10.68
CA ARG A 121 5.15 4.83 -10.17
C ARG A 121 4.15 5.26 -11.23
N THR A 122 4.58 5.36 -12.49
CA THR A 122 3.73 5.81 -13.60
C THR A 122 3.71 4.81 -14.75
N ARG A 123 2.61 4.75 -15.50
CA ARG A 123 2.48 3.93 -16.71
C ARG A 123 3.58 4.29 -17.71
N ARG A 124 3.75 5.59 -18.00
CA ARG A 124 4.78 6.10 -18.91
C ARG A 124 6.20 5.75 -18.44
N GLY A 125 6.47 5.87 -17.14
CA GLY A 125 7.77 5.48 -16.57
C GLY A 125 8.05 4.00 -16.72
N THR A 126 7.03 3.15 -16.51
CA THR A 126 7.11 1.70 -16.69
C THR A 126 7.47 1.34 -18.13
N GLU A 127 6.77 1.90 -19.13
CA GLU A 127 7.03 1.67 -20.54
C GLU A 127 8.43 2.16 -20.98
N ALA A 128 8.78 3.40 -20.59
CA ALA A 128 10.06 3.98 -20.94
C ALA A 128 11.25 3.19 -20.35
N LEU A 129 11.11 2.71 -19.11
CA LEU A 129 12.14 1.91 -18.47
C LEU A 129 12.25 0.52 -19.07
N THR A 130 11.12 -0.10 -19.44
CA THR A 130 11.08 -1.37 -20.17
C THR A 130 11.78 -1.27 -21.51
N GLN A 131 11.46 -0.24 -22.31
CA GLN A 131 12.10 0.00 -23.59
C GLN A 131 13.62 0.19 -23.44
N TRP A 132 14.03 0.95 -22.42
CA TRP A 132 15.44 1.17 -22.15
C TRP A 132 16.20 -0.12 -21.79
N PHE A 133 15.59 -1.05 -21.03
CA PHE A 133 16.19 -2.35 -20.75
C PHE A 133 16.23 -3.27 -21.98
N ARG A 134 15.19 -3.25 -22.82
CA ARG A 134 15.18 -3.99 -24.10
C ARG A 134 16.33 -3.57 -25.02
N GLN A 135 16.61 -2.27 -25.11
CA GLN A 135 17.76 -1.74 -25.88
C GLN A 135 19.10 -2.23 -25.32
N LYS A 136 19.15 -2.74 -24.10
CA LYS A 136 20.34 -3.34 -23.49
C LYS A 136 20.35 -4.87 -23.54
N GLY A 137 19.45 -5.48 -24.31
CA GLY A 137 19.39 -6.92 -24.54
C GLY A 137 18.62 -7.73 -23.49
N TYR A 138 17.89 -7.08 -22.55
CA TYR A 138 17.11 -7.83 -21.57
C TYR A 138 15.74 -8.25 -22.07
N VAL A 139 15.31 -9.47 -21.74
CA VAL A 139 13.94 -9.96 -21.96
C VAL A 139 13.06 -9.46 -20.83
N VAL A 140 12.36 -8.36 -21.04
CA VAL A 140 11.61 -7.64 -20.04
C VAL A 140 10.24 -7.21 -20.55
N LYS A 141 9.24 -7.23 -19.67
CA LYS A 141 7.86 -6.82 -19.97
C LYS A 141 7.45 -5.62 -19.09
N ALA A 142 6.58 -4.77 -19.65
CA ALA A 142 5.96 -3.68 -18.90
C ALA A 142 4.59 -4.14 -18.36
N TYR A 143 4.26 -3.82 -17.10
CA TYR A 143 2.97 -4.14 -16.53
C TYR A 143 2.38 -2.96 -15.74
N HIS A 144 1.17 -2.55 -16.10
CA HIS A 144 0.45 -1.47 -15.41
C HIS A 144 -1.06 -1.59 -15.61
N GLY A 145 -1.84 -0.87 -14.83
CA GLY A 145 -3.31 -0.90 -14.86
C GLY A 145 -3.96 -0.37 -16.16
N GLY A 146 -3.17 0.21 -17.08
CA GLY A 146 -3.65 0.61 -18.41
C GLY A 146 -3.68 -0.51 -19.45
N LEU A 147 -3.06 -1.66 -19.15
CA LEU A 147 -3.09 -2.84 -20.01
C LEU A 147 -4.46 -3.54 -19.91
N VAL A 148 -4.92 -4.11 -21.04
CA VAL A 148 -6.13 -4.95 -21.02
C VAL A 148 -5.89 -6.25 -20.26
N ALA A 149 -6.97 -6.84 -19.74
CA ALA A 149 -6.87 -8.01 -18.86
C ALA A 149 -6.13 -9.20 -19.50
N ALA A 150 -6.30 -9.42 -20.80
CA ALA A 150 -5.62 -10.50 -21.54
C ALA A 150 -4.08 -10.30 -21.55
N GLN A 151 -3.61 -9.08 -21.84
CA GLN A 151 -2.19 -8.75 -21.81
C GLN A 151 -1.60 -8.91 -20.41
N ARG A 152 -2.33 -8.49 -19.38
CA ARG A 152 -1.87 -8.66 -18.00
C ARG A 152 -1.66 -10.12 -17.65
N ARG A 153 -2.64 -10.99 -17.94
CA ARG A 153 -2.54 -12.44 -17.70
C ARG A 153 -1.39 -13.08 -18.48
N LEU A 154 -1.17 -12.66 -19.74
CA LEU A 154 -0.05 -13.16 -20.54
C LEU A 154 1.29 -12.82 -19.89
N ILE A 155 1.51 -11.56 -19.49
CA ILE A 155 2.76 -11.14 -18.85
C ILE A 155 2.98 -11.84 -17.51
N GLU A 156 1.91 -12.06 -16.74
CA GLU A 156 1.94 -12.79 -15.48
C GLU A 156 2.40 -14.24 -15.72
N SER A 157 1.83 -14.93 -16.72
CA SER A 157 2.22 -16.29 -17.12
C SER A 157 3.68 -16.36 -17.61
N GLU A 158 4.09 -15.46 -18.52
CA GLU A 158 5.45 -15.40 -19.04
C GLU A 158 6.48 -15.19 -17.90
N TRP A 159 6.16 -14.35 -16.92
CA TRP A 159 7.06 -14.12 -15.78
C TRP A 159 7.11 -15.30 -14.83
N ILE A 160 5.98 -15.97 -14.56
CA ILE A 160 5.92 -17.18 -13.73
C ILE A 160 6.74 -18.30 -14.36
N ASN A 161 6.65 -18.48 -15.68
CA ASN A 161 7.34 -19.54 -16.45
C ASN A 161 8.81 -19.22 -16.74
N ASN A 162 9.32 -18.03 -16.36
CA ASN A 162 10.66 -17.52 -16.68
C ASN A 162 10.89 -17.22 -18.18
N ASP A 163 9.83 -16.98 -18.97
CA ASP A 163 9.92 -16.54 -20.36
C ASP A 163 10.37 -15.06 -20.45
N CYS A 164 10.28 -14.30 -19.35
CA CYS A 164 10.95 -13.03 -19.19
C CYS A 164 11.70 -12.99 -17.85
N GLN A 165 12.87 -12.37 -17.84
CA GLN A 165 13.74 -12.29 -16.68
C GLN A 165 13.11 -11.47 -15.56
N PHE A 166 12.58 -10.29 -15.89
CA PHE A 166 11.92 -9.44 -14.91
C PHE A 166 10.81 -8.61 -15.54
N VAL A 167 9.93 -8.11 -14.69
CA VAL A 167 8.84 -7.22 -15.10
C VAL A 167 9.09 -5.84 -14.51
N VAL A 168 9.01 -4.80 -15.37
CA VAL A 168 8.91 -3.41 -14.91
C VAL A 168 7.44 -3.09 -14.70
N CYS A 169 7.05 -2.67 -13.51
CA CYS A 169 5.64 -2.59 -13.17
C CYS A 169 5.29 -1.40 -12.27
N THR A 170 4.00 -1.07 -12.25
CA THR A 170 3.40 -0.24 -11.20
C THR A 170 2.89 -1.13 -10.06
N SER A 171 2.36 -0.53 -8.99
CA SER A 171 1.67 -1.25 -7.90
C SER A 171 0.47 -2.11 -8.37
N ALA A 172 0.03 -1.95 -9.63
CA ALA A 172 -0.98 -2.82 -10.24
C ALA A 172 -0.50 -4.29 -10.40
N PHE A 173 0.83 -4.52 -10.42
CA PHE A 173 1.39 -5.87 -10.47
C PHE A 173 1.47 -6.44 -9.07
N GLY A 174 0.76 -7.54 -8.85
CA GLY A 174 1.06 -8.31 -7.69
C GLY A 174 -0.10 -8.85 -6.86
N MET A 175 -1.29 -8.30 -6.87
CA MET A 175 -2.43 -8.94 -6.20
C MET A 175 -2.73 -10.29 -6.87
N GLY A 176 -2.68 -11.38 -6.09
CA GLY A 176 -2.94 -12.74 -6.59
C GLY A 176 -1.78 -13.43 -7.30
N ILE A 177 -0.62 -12.77 -7.52
CA ILE A 177 0.52 -13.41 -8.18
C ILE A 177 1.46 -14.01 -7.12
N ASN A 178 1.76 -15.30 -7.25
CA ASN A 178 2.72 -15.99 -6.41
C ASN A 178 3.82 -16.62 -7.25
N LYS A 179 5.03 -16.04 -7.23
CA LYS A 179 6.26 -16.59 -7.80
C LYS A 179 7.26 -16.80 -6.67
N PRO A 180 7.50 -18.04 -6.23
CA PRO A 180 8.34 -18.31 -5.06
C PRO A 180 9.80 -17.89 -5.24
N ASP A 181 10.31 -18.05 -6.46
CA ASP A 181 11.72 -17.85 -6.85
C ASP A 181 12.05 -16.45 -7.36
N CYS A 182 11.26 -15.42 -7.02
CA CYS A 182 11.62 -14.03 -7.29
C CYS A 182 12.85 -13.64 -6.45
N ARG A 183 13.98 -13.41 -7.09
CA ARG A 183 15.27 -13.17 -6.41
C ARG A 183 15.57 -11.71 -6.13
N PHE A 184 14.95 -10.79 -6.86
CA PHE A 184 15.11 -9.38 -6.57
C PHE A 184 13.83 -8.57 -6.75
N VAL A 185 13.73 -7.51 -5.95
CA VAL A 185 12.71 -6.48 -6.10
C VAL A 185 13.42 -5.13 -6.07
N ALA A 186 13.35 -4.36 -7.15
CA ALA A 186 13.96 -3.04 -7.20
C ALA A 186 12.88 -1.95 -7.30
N HIS A 187 13.02 -0.91 -6.51
CA HIS A 187 12.24 0.32 -6.64
C HIS A 187 13.06 1.35 -7.40
N TYR A 188 12.78 1.51 -8.68
CA TYR A 188 13.29 2.65 -9.44
C TYR A 188 12.74 3.95 -8.88
N GLU A 189 11.48 3.91 -8.45
CA GLU A 189 10.79 4.94 -7.71
C GLU A 189 10.09 4.30 -6.51
N VAL A 190 10.39 4.78 -5.31
CA VAL A 190 9.83 4.24 -4.07
C VAL A 190 8.36 4.62 -3.88
N PRO A 191 7.55 3.78 -3.21
CA PRO A 191 6.17 4.10 -2.87
C PRO A 191 6.11 5.21 -1.79
N ASN A 192 4.93 5.80 -1.63
CA ASN A 192 4.71 6.79 -0.58
C ASN A 192 4.43 6.17 0.78
N LEU A 193 3.94 4.93 0.80
CA LEU A 193 3.53 4.23 2.01
C LEU A 193 4.53 3.13 2.36
N ILE A 194 4.88 3.04 3.63
CA ILE A 194 5.74 1.96 4.12
C ILE A 194 5.07 0.58 4.00
N SER A 195 3.74 0.53 4.14
CA SER A 195 2.95 -0.69 3.93
C SER A 195 3.03 -1.21 2.49
N GLU A 196 2.91 -0.30 1.50
CA GLU A 196 3.07 -0.63 0.09
C GLU A 196 4.49 -1.15 -0.20
N TYR A 197 5.51 -0.48 0.35
CA TYR A 197 6.90 -0.93 0.25
C TYR A 197 7.09 -2.35 0.76
N VAL A 198 6.57 -2.65 1.96
CA VAL A 198 6.72 -3.99 2.56
C VAL A 198 5.97 -5.06 1.76
N GLN A 199 4.80 -4.76 1.23
CA GLN A 199 4.06 -5.68 0.34
C GLN A 199 4.83 -5.95 -0.96
N GLU A 200 5.44 -4.91 -1.56
CA GLU A 200 6.20 -5.03 -2.80
C GLU A 200 7.50 -5.82 -2.59
N VAL A 201 8.31 -5.50 -1.57
CA VAL A 201 9.54 -6.25 -1.28
C VAL A 201 9.25 -7.67 -0.79
N GLY A 202 8.11 -7.87 -0.14
CA GLY A 202 7.64 -9.18 0.33
C GLY A 202 7.38 -10.21 -0.77
N ARG A 203 7.44 -9.80 -2.05
CA ARG A 203 7.36 -10.72 -3.21
C ARG A 203 8.66 -11.46 -3.45
N GLY A 204 9.79 -10.93 -2.98
CA GLY A 204 11.10 -11.58 -3.10
C GLY A 204 11.24 -12.80 -2.19
N GLY A 205 11.84 -13.89 -2.69
CA GLY A 205 12.26 -15.07 -1.94
C GLY A 205 11.17 -15.76 -1.12
N ARG A 206 9.99 -15.95 -1.65
CA ARG A 206 8.88 -16.63 -0.95
C ARG A 206 9.14 -18.11 -0.70
N ASP A 207 10.10 -18.71 -1.41
CA ASP A 207 10.59 -20.06 -1.20
C ASP A 207 11.62 -20.18 -0.05
N GLY A 208 11.86 -19.10 0.71
CA GLY A 208 12.84 -19.07 1.79
C GLY A 208 14.28 -18.85 1.35
N LYS A 209 14.59 -18.89 0.05
CA LYS A 209 15.94 -18.60 -0.46
C LYS A 209 16.21 -17.10 -0.48
N SER A 210 17.50 -16.72 -0.47
CA SER A 210 17.91 -15.32 -0.44
C SER A 210 17.33 -14.51 -1.59
N ALA A 211 16.85 -13.31 -1.26
CA ALA A 211 16.39 -12.32 -2.23
C ALA A 211 16.85 -10.92 -1.80
N THR A 212 17.08 -10.04 -2.76
CA THR A 212 17.53 -8.67 -2.50
C THR A 212 16.47 -7.67 -2.89
N ALA A 213 16.16 -6.73 -2.00
CA ALA A 213 15.30 -5.59 -2.26
C ALA A 213 16.14 -4.31 -2.31
N LEU A 214 16.18 -3.65 -3.47
CA LEU A 214 16.86 -2.36 -3.67
C LEU A 214 15.84 -1.23 -3.79
N ALA A 215 16.02 -0.15 -3.04
CA ALA A 215 15.29 1.09 -3.25
C ALA A 215 16.27 2.20 -3.67
N LEU A 216 16.02 2.83 -4.82
CA LEU A 216 16.75 3.99 -5.28
C LEU A 216 16.04 5.27 -4.83
N VAL A 217 16.75 6.15 -4.17
CA VAL A 217 16.19 7.40 -3.64
C VAL A 217 17.07 8.58 -4.04
N SER A 218 16.43 9.69 -4.42
CA SER A 218 17.14 10.95 -4.67
C SER A 218 17.88 11.41 -3.41
N GLU A 219 18.95 12.16 -3.60
CA GLU A 219 19.63 12.81 -2.49
C GLU A 219 18.68 13.70 -1.66
N PRO A 220 18.89 13.85 -0.34
CA PRO A 220 17.91 14.44 0.56
C PRO A 220 17.53 15.91 0.24
N THR A 221 18.46 16.69 -0.35
CA THR A 221 18.22 18.09 -0.66
C THR A 221 17.30 18.28 -1.87
N GLY A 222 17.30 17.32 -2.82
CA GLY A 222 16.58 17.41 -4.09
C GLY A 222 17.13 18.48 -5.02
N LEU A 223 18.41 18.87 -4.87
CA LEU A 223 19.06 19.84 -5.76
C LEU A 223 19.48 19.24 -7.08
N PHE A 224 20.07 18.04 -7.03
CA PHE A 224 20.60 17.34 -8.22
C PHE A 224 19.62 16.32 -8.81
N SER A 225 18.69 15.80 -8.00
CA SER A 225 17.69 14.81 -8.38
C SER A 225 16.35 15.15 -7.67
N PRO A 226 15.57 16.08 -8.22
CA PRO A 226 14.38 16.61 -7.55
C PRO A 226 13.15 15.69 -7.65
N GLU A 227 13.21 14.60 -8.43
CA GLU A 227 12.05 13.79 -8.82
C GLU A 227 11.29 13.23 -7.62
N ASP A 228 12.00 12.67 -6.63
CA ASP A 228 11.34 12.11 -5.44
C ASP A 228 10.69 13.22 -4.61
N LYS A 229 11.37 14.36 -4.44
CA LYS A 229 10.84 15.51 -3.71
C LYS A 229 9.61 16.12 -4.39
N GLN A 230 9.64 16.24 -5.72
CA GLN A 230 8.51 16.70 -6.51
C GLN A 230 7.32 15.75 -6.40
N ARG A 231 7.57 14.43 -6.47
CA ARG A 231 6.55 13.41 -6.32
C ARG A 231 5.91 13.45 -4.93
N TRP A 232 6.68 13.55 -3.86
CA TRP A 232 6.15 13.67 -2.50
C TRP A 232 5.29 14.93 -2.33
N ARG A 233 5.76 16.08 -2.82
CA ARG A 233 4.99 17.32 -2.82
C ARG A 233 3.67 17.20 -3.58
N PHE A 234 3.69 16.56 -4.74
CA PHE A 234 2.48 16.30 -5.53
C PHE A 234 1.44 15.51 -4.73
N PHE A 235 1.84 14.45 -4.05
CA PHE A 235 0.92 13.65 -3.25
C PHE A 235 0.43 14.40 -2.00
N GLU A 236 1.29 15.19 -1.37
CA GLU A 236 0.90 16.07 -0.25
C GLU A 236 -0.13 17.11 -0.69
N GLN A 237 0.10 17.76 -1.82
CA GLN A 237 -0.84 18.73 -2.41
C GLN A 237 -2.17 18.06 -2.79
N LYS A 238 -2.13 16.88 -3.40
CA LYS A 238 -3.34 16.13 -3.74
C LYS A 238 -4.15 15.77 -2.49
N ALA A 239 -3.50 15.33 -1.43
CA ALA A 239 -4.16 15.06 -0.15
C ALA A 239 -4.82 16.31 0.44
N GLN A 240 -4.13 17.46 0.43
CA GLN A 240 -4.68 18.74 0.89
C GLN A 240 -5.87 19.21 0.06
N LEU A 241 -5.80 19.06 -1.27
CA LEU A 241 -6.93 19.39 -2.15
C LEU A 241 -8.16 18.51 -1.83
N MET A 242 -7.96 17.22 -1.64
CA MET A 242 -9.03 16.31 -1.28
C MET A 242 -9.67 16.64 0.09
N GLU A 243 -8.86 17.08 1.05
CA GLU A 243 -9.35 17.56 2.34
C GLU A 243 -10.22 18.82 2.19
N ARG A 244 -9.78 19.78 1.38
CA ARG A 244 -10.56 20.99 1.07
C ARG A 244 -11.89 20.65 0.39
N SER A 245 -11.85 19.76 -0.61
CA SER A 245 -13.07 19.26 -1.28
C SER A 245 -14.04 18.59 -0.31
N ALA A 246 -13.52 17.79 0.64
CA ALA A 246 -14.35 17.16 1.66
C ALA A 246 -15.01 18.18 2.61
N ILE A 247 -14.29 19.23 3.01
CA ILE A 247 -14.81 20.32 3.84
C ILE A 247 -15.89 21.10 3.09
N GLN A 248 -15.68 21.40 1.82
CA GLN A 248 -16.69 22.08 0.99
C GLN A 248 -17.94 21.22 0.81
N LEU A 249 -17.77 19.91 0.61
CA LEU A 249 -18.87 18.97 0.44
C LEU A 249 -19.83 18.99 1.64
N ILE A 250 -19.33 19.09 2.89
CA ILE A 250 -20.21 19.15 4.08
C ILE A 250 -21.22 20.28 4.00
N GLN A 251 -20.85 21.40 3.39
CA GLN A 251 -21.73 22.58 3.28
C GLN A 251 -22.81 22.42 2.19
N GLN A 252 -22.61 21.48 1.27
CA GLN A 252 -23.46 21.31 0.08
C GLN A 252 -24.36 20.08 0.14
N ILE A 253 -24.06 19.13 1.03
CA ILE A 253 -24.86 17.90 1.16
C ILE A 253 -25.85 17.99 2.34
N PRO A 254 -27.00 17.32 2.25
CA PRO A 254 -27.96 17.29 3.35
C PRO A 254 -27.36 16.56 4.57
N PRO A 255 -27.86 16.85 5.80
CA PRO A 255 -27.41 16.17 7.01
C PRO A 255 -27.58 14.66 7.00
N LYS A 256 -28.49 14.15 6.19
CA LYS A 256 -28.74 12.73 5.93
C LYS A 256 -28.99 12.56 4.44
N GLY A 257 -28.39 11.54 3.84
CA GLY A 257 -28.55 11.28 2.42
C GLY A 257 -27.97 9.95 1.98
N SER A 258 -28.02 9.67 0.70
CA SER A 258 -27.41 8.48 0.10
C SER A 258 -26.08 8.81 -0.56
N ILE A 259 -25.21 7.80 -0.66
CA ILE A 259 -23.94 7.95 -1.40
C ILE A 259 -24.20 8.14 -2.88
N ASP A 260 -25.22 7.49 -3.43
CA ASP A 260 -25.52 7.54 -4.87
C ASP A 260 -25.89 8.96 -5.30
N GLU A 261 -26.67 9.69 -4.47
CA GLU A 261 -26.97 11.11 -4.69
C GLU A 261 -25.70 11.97 -4.68
N VAL A 262 -24.81 11.74 -3.72
CA VAL A 262 -23.57 12.51 -3.63
C VAL A 262 -22.65 12.23 -4.82
N VAL A 263 -22.48 10.96 -5.21
CA VAL A 263 -21.61 10.57 -6.34
C VAL A 263 -22.18 11.06 -7.68
N ALA A 264 -23.50 11.14 -7.82
CA ALA A 264 -24.14 11.67 -9.03
C ALA A 264 -23.83 13.17 -9.26
N HIS A 265 -23.66 13.95 -8.18
CA HIS A 265 -23.45 15.40 -8.25
C HIS A 265 -22.00 15.83 -8.04
N PHE A 266 -21.15 14.99 -7.41
CA PHE A 266 -19.78 15.34 -7.05
C PHE A 266 -18.79 14.26 -7.52
N ILE A 267 -17.87 14.61 -8.42
CA ILE A 267 -16.90 13.68 -9.05
C ILE A 267 -16.07 12.90 -8.00
N GLU A 268 -15.66 13.55 -6.92
CA GLU A 268 -14.88 12.94 -5.83
C GLU A 268 -15.74 12.69 -4.57
N GLY A 269 -17.07 12.60 -4.73
CA GLY A 269 -18.01 12.49 -3.61
C GLY A 269 -17.74 11.28 -2.70
N ALA A 270 -17.44 10.13 -3.28
CA ALA A 270 -17.15 8.91 -2.51
C ALA A 270 -15.89 9.07 -1.64
N GLN A 271 -14.82 9.67 -2.18
CA GLN A 271 -13.57 9.93 -1.47
C GLN A 271 -13.78 10.98 -0.37
N ALA A 272 -14.52 12.04 -0.66
CA ALA A 272 -14.86 13.07 0.31
C ALA A 272 -15.67 12.49 1.48
N LEU A 273 -16.70 11.68 1.23
CA LEU A 273 -17.47 10.99 2.28
C LEU A 273 -16.59 10.03 3.11
N ALA A 274 -15.65 9.32 2.48
CA ALA A 274 -14.69 8.46 3.20
C ALA A 274 -13.79 9.27 4.14
N LEU A 275 -13.31 10.43 3.69
CA LEU A 275 -12.55 11.37 4.51
C LEU A 275 -13.36 11.92 5.68
N LEU A 276 -14.61 12.31 5.45
CA LEU A 276 -15.50 12.79 6.50
C LEU A 276 -15.76 11.70 7.57
N HIS A 277 -15.95 10.47 7.13
CA HIS A 277 -16.09 9.33 8.04
C HIS A 277 -14.82 9.10 8.85
N ARG A 278 -13.62 9.14 8.22
CA ARG A 278 -12.33 9.03 8.91
C ARG A 278 -12.19 10.04 10.04
N ASN A 279 -12.64 11.26 9.82
CA ASN A 279 -12.53 12.36 10.77
C ASN A 279 -13.71 12.48 11.72
N VAL A 280 -14.54 11.44 11.77
CA VAL A 280 -15.69 11.37 12.69
C VAL A 280 -16.68 12.53 12.47
N GLN A 281 -16.77 13.03 11.26
CA GLN A 281 -17.74 14.06 10.84
C GLN A 281 -18.96 13.46 10.15
N LEU A 282 -18.83 12.21 9.70
CA LEU A 282 -19.87 11.43 9.07
C LEU A 282 -19.98 10.06 9.74
N TYR A 283 -21.17 9.56 9.81
CA TYR A 283 -21.50 8.23 10.30
C TYR A 283 -22.30 7.48 9.24
N TRP A 284 -21.92 6.24 8.94
CA TRP A 284 -22.68 5.36 8.06
C TRP A 284 -23.77 4.63 8.86
N ARG A 285 -25.04 4.85 8.52
CA ARG A 285 -26.20 4.16 9.10
C ARG A 285 -26.32 2.73 8.58
N ASP A 286 -26.14 2.59 7.28
CA ASP A 286 -26.05 1.36 6.53
C ASP A 286 -25.01 1.55 5.39
N PRO A 287 -24.73 0.56 4.52
CA PRO A 287 -23.73 0.70 3.45
C PRO A 287 -24.03 1.77 2.38
N PHE A 288 -25.23 2.31 2.37
CA PHE A 288 -25.70 3.23 1.31
C PHE A 288 -26.05 4.62 1.83
N THR A 289 -26.39 4.75 3.12
CA THR A 289 -26.87 6.02 3.69
C THR A 289 -25.95 6.52 4.79
N TYR A 290 -25.75 7.84 4.80
CA TYR A 290 -24.92 8.53 5.79
C TYR A 290 -25.73 9.52 6.63
N GLU A 291 -25.14 9.91 7.75
CA GLU A 291 -25.60 10.99 8.61
C GLU A 291 -24.40 11.83 9.04
N LEU A 292 -24.48 13.16 8.86
CA LEU A 292 -23.46 14.10 9.34
C LEU A 292 -23.59 14.29 10.85
N GLN A 293 -22.46 14.37 11.55
CA GLN A 293 -22.46 14.67 12.98
C GLN A 293 -22.70 16.16 13.22
N LYS A 294 -23.78 16.48 13.92
CA LYS A 294 -24.08 17.85 14.37
C LYS A 294 -23.00 18.33 15.35
N ASN A 295 -22.53 19.57 15.18
CA ASN A 295 -21.72 20.32 16.16
C ASN A 295 -20.27 19.90 16.44
N ARG A 296 -19.57 19.16 15.58
CA ARG A 296 -18.12 19.09 15.70
C ARG A 296 -17.45 20.18 14.85
N LYS A 297 -16.75 21.13 15.52
CA LYS A 297 -15.79 22.01 14.83
C LYS A 297 -14.90 21.14 13.94
N ILE A 298 -14.84 21.44 12.65
CA ILE A 298 -13.95 20.76 11.69
C ILE A 298 -12.54 20.98 12.21
N LYS A 299 -11.99 20.00 12.90
CA LYS A 299 -10.57 20.06 13.27
C LYS A 299 -9.79 19.88 11.98
N PRO A 300 -8.82 20.77 11.70
CA PRO A 300 -7.96 20.57 10.55
C PRO A 300 -7.34 19.19 10.68
N PHE A 301 -7.37 18.44 9.59
CA PHE A 301 -6.76 17.15 9.49
C PHE A 301 -5.27 17.31 9.84
N LYS A 302 -4.79 16.66 10.87
CA LYS A 302 -3.35 16.43 11.05
C LYS A 302 -3.06 15.07 10.44
N PRO A 303 -2.72 14.97 9.16
CA PRO A 303 -2.11 13.76 8.68
C PRO A 303 -0.72 13.73 9.31
N VAL A 304 -0.42 12.72 10.11
CA VAL A 304 0.95 12.21 10.05
C VAL A 304 1.08 11.77 8.60
N SER A 305 1.81 12.54 7.83
CA SER A 305 1.95 12.30 6.40
C SER A 305 2.49 10.88 6.27
N ALA A 306 1.68 9.97 5.71
CA ALA A 306 2.10 8.58 5.52
C ALA A 306 3.40 8.51 4.71
N SER A 307 3.68 9.53 3.90
CA SER A 307 4.95 9.78 3.22
C SER A 307 6.08 10.12 4.19
N GLU A 308 5.82 10.67 5.37
CA GLU A 308 6.85 10.98 6.36
C GLU A 308 7.46 9.73 6.97
N ILE A 309 6.66 8.71 7.29
CA ILE A 309 7.16 7.42 7.78
C ILE A 309 8.07 6.78 6.72
N MET A 310 7.66 6.80 5.45
CA MET A 310 8.49 6.28 4.37
C MET A 310 9.79 7.07 4.24
N ARG A 311 9.77 8.40 4.32
CA ARG A 311 10.97 9.24 4.30
C ARG A 311 11.90 8.93 5.48
N ARG A 312 11.37 8.81 6.70
CA ARG A 312 12.15 8.39 7.88
C ARG A 312 12.80 7.03 7.66
N TYR A 313 12.09 6.05 7.09
CA TYR A 313 12.64 4.76 6.73
C TYR A 313 13.79 4.86 5.72
N LEU A 314 13.63 5.64 4.66
CA LEU A 314 14.65 5.79 3.61
C LEU A 314 15.96 6.34 4.15
N PHE A 315 15.92 7.30 5.08
CA PHE A 315 17.08 7.98 5.61
C PHE A 315 17.50 7.55 7.02
N THR A 316 16.86 6.55 7.62
CA THR A 316 17.24 6.05 8.95
C THR A 316 18.67 5.54 8.99
N LYS A 317 19.34 5.70 10.14
CA LYS A 317 20.63 5.08 10.45
C LYS A 317 20.49 3.71 11.12
N GLN A 318 19.29 3.34 11.55
CA GLN A 318 18.98 2.08 12.20
C GLN A 318 18.99 0.91 11.19
N CYS A 319 19.09 -0.32 11.70
CA CYS A 319 18.82 -1.52 10.90
C CYS A 319 17.44 -1.40 10.22
N ARG A 320 17.36 -1.73 8.92
CA ARG A 320 16.12 -1.61 8.15
C ARG A 320 14.96 -2.41 8.74
N TRP A 321 15.25 -3.64 9.15
CA TRP A 321 14.26 -4.49 9.80
C TRP A 321 13.87 -4.00 11.20
N GLN A 322 14.81 -3.42 11.95
CA GLN A 322 14.52 -2.79 13.24
C GLN A 322 13.47 -1.69 13.09
N PHE A 323 13.67 -0.80 12.10
CA PHE A 323 12.73 0.26 11.80
C PHE A 323 11.34 -0.29 11.44
N LEU A 324 11.28 -1.25 10.50
CA LEU A 324 10.02 -1.84 10.05
C LEU A 324 9.27 -2.53 11.19
N LEU A 325 9.96 -3.31 12.01
CA LEU A 325 9.34 -3.97 13.17
C LEU A 325 8.74 -2.96 14.14
N SER A 326 9.46 -1.86 14.43
CA SER A 326 8.94 -0.81 15.29
C SER A 326 7.69 -0.14 14.71
N GLU A 327 7.69 0.19 13.43
CA GLU A 327 6.53 0.82 12.77
C GLU A 327 5.30 -0.12 12.72
N PHE A 328 5.52 -1.43 12.62
CA PHE A 328 4.43 -2.41 12.67
C PHE A 328 4.07 -2.88 14.09
N GLY A 329 4.55 -2.19 15.13
CA GLY A 329 4.19 -2.42 16.53
C GLY A 329 4.80 -3.68 17.15
N PHE A 330 5.97 -4.10 16.68
CA PHE A 330 6.80 -5.16 17.26
C PHE A 330 8.01 -4.56 18.00
N GLU A 331 7.75 -3.61 18.92
CA GLU A 331 8.78 -2.83 19.59
C GLU A 331 9.73 -3.69 20.42
N ARG A 332 9.23 -4.79 21.02
CA ARG A 332 10.06 -5.70 21.83
C ARG A 332 11.11 -6.39 20.96
N GLU A 333 10.71 -6.92 19.83
CA GLU A 333 11.57 -7.58 18.86
C GLU A 333 12.50 -6.56 18.18
N ALA A 334 12.00 -5.35 17.90
CA ALA A 334 12.77 -4.28 17.27
C ALA A 334 13.95 -3.81 18.13
N ARG A 335 13.80 -3.73 19.47
CA ARG A 335 14.84 -3.18 20.37
C ARG A 335 16.20 -3.85 20.21
N LYS A 336 16.25 -5.15 20.01
CA LYS A 336 17.48 -5.94 19.87
C LYS A 336 17.80 -6.31 18.43
N MET A 337 16.99 -5.86 17.46
CA MET A 337 17.08 -6.31 16.08
C MET A 337 18.28 -5.74 15.36
N ARG A 338 19.16 -6.64 14.89
CA ARG A 338 20.25 -6.40 13.96
C ARG A 338 20.23 -7.53 12.92
N CYS A 339 19.65 -7.29 11.74
CA CYS A 339 19.51 -8.36 10.73
C CYS A 339 20.85 -8.83 10.13
N GLY A 340 21.91 -8.01 10.22
CA GLY A 340 23.24 -8.35 9.71
C GLY A 340 23.40 -8.23 8.19
N THR A 341 22.32 -8.15 7.43
CA THR A 341 22.32 -8.26 5.95
C THR A 341 21.85 -6.99 5.22
N CYS A 342 21.16 -6.06 5.88
CA CYS A 342 20.74 -4.81 5.24
C CYS A 342 21.94 -3.86 5.06
N ASP A 343 21.77 -2.85 4.17
CA ASP A 343 22.80 -1.84 3.90
C ASP A 343 23.37 -1.19 5.17
N ARG A 344 22.52 -0.90 6.17
CA ARG A 344 22.96 -0.28 7.44
C ARG A 344 23.78 -1.22 8.31
N CYS A 345 23.38 -2.48 8.41
CA CYS A 345 24.14 -3.47 9.18
C CYS A 345 25.50 -3.78 8.54
N VAL A 346 25.55 -3.87 7.21
CA VAL A 346 26.81 -4.11 6.48
C VAL A 346 27.77 -2.92 6.60
N GLN A 347 27.26 -1.69 6.49
CA GLN A 347 28.08 -0.48 6.66
C GLN A 347 28.63 -0.33 8.07
N SER A 348 27.87 -0.72 9.10
CA SER A 348 28.35 -0.65 10.49
C SER A 348 29.45 -1.67 10.83
N ARG A 349 29.61 -2.75 10.08
CA ARG A 349 30.68 -3.74 10.23
C ARG A 349 32.00 -3.29 9.58
N LYS A 350 31.92 -2.32 8.65
CA LYS A 350 33.11 -1.82 7.93
C LYS A 350 33.77 -0.60 8.60
N ARG A 351 33.12 -0.08 9.64
CA ARG A 351 33.66 0.98 10.52
C ARG A 351 34.19 0.36 11.82
#